data_6446115aad730fae5d31e78420495b9e
#
_entry.id   6446115aad730fae5d31e78420495b9e
#
_cell.length_a   1.000
_cell.length_b   1.000
_cell.length_c   1.000
_cell.angle_alpha   90.00
_cell.angle_beta   90.00
_cell.angle_gamma   90.00
#
_symmetry.space_group_name_H-M   'P 1'
#
loop_
_entity.id
_entity.type
_entity.pdbx_description
1 polymer ?
#
loop_
_entity_poly.entity_id
_entity_poly.type
_entity_poly.pdbx_seq_one_letter_code
_entity_poly.pdbx_strand_id
1 'polypeptide(L)'
;MAKSRELTYSQALNELEKIVAEIESEEVDVDVLAEKIKRASFLITFCKGKLRTAEDEVKKVLSGMEEGPADETSAEEGNGY
;
A
#
# COMPACT_ATOMS: atom_id res chain seq x y z
N MET A 1 5.58 -11.47 21.62
CA MET A 1 5.81 -11.38 21.00
C MET A 1 5.83 -11.64 19.65
N ALA A 2 5.63 -12.64 19.22
CA ALA A 2 5.65 -12.88 17.89
C ALA A 2 4.76 -12.08 17.09
N LYS A 3 3.67 -11.77 17.56
CA LYS A 3 2.79 -11.08 16.79
C LYS A 3 3.27 -9.78 16.47
N SER A 4 4.17 -9.25 17.09
CA SER A 4 4.55 -7.97 16.74
C SER A 4 5.31 -8.00 15.47
N ARG A 5 5.58 -9.15 14.89
CA ARG A 5 6.21 -9.17 13.68
C ARG A 5 5.35 -8.91 12.55
N GLU A 6 4.07 -8.91 12.68
CA GLU A 6 3.20 -8.67 11.59
C GLU A 6 3.18 -7.22 11.26
N LEU A 7 3.59 -6.85 10.06
CA LEU A 7 3.62 -5.47 9.65
C LEU A 7 2.23 -5.02 9.24
N THR A 8 1.79 -3.88 9.69
CA THR A 8 0.49 -3.37 9.31
C THR A 8 0.69 -2.27 8.29
N TYR A 9 -0.38 -1.90 7.61
CA TYR A 9 -0.32 -0.84 6.61
C TYR A 9 0.17 0.45 7.25
N SER A 10 -0.35 0.80 8.38
CA SER A 10 0.03 2.00 9.08
C SER A 10 1.50 2.00 9.46
N GLN A 11 2.00 0.88 9.93
CA GLN A 11 3.40 0.79 10.29
C GLN A 11 4.27 0.90 9.04
N ALA A 12 3.85 0.27 7.97
CA ALA A 12 4.61 0.30 6.75
C ALA A 12 4.68 1.71 6.20
N LEU A 13 3.57 2.42 6.22
CA LEU A 13 3.51 3.75 5.71
C LEU A 13 4.40 4.67 6.55
N ASN A 14 4.34 4.50 7.85
CA ASN A 14 5.14 5.31 8.74
C ASN A 14 6.63 5.08 8.51
N GLU A 15 7.00 3.85 8.32
CA GLU A 15 8.41 3.54 8.08
C GLU A 15 8.82 4.11 6.72
N LEU A 16 7.96 4.04 5.73
CA LEU A 16 8.27 4.55 4.42
C LEU A 16 8.49 6.06 4.49
N GLU A 17 7.68 6.76 5.25
CA GLU A 17 7.84 8.18 5.38
C GLU A 17 9.17 8.54 6.02
N LYS A 18 9.62 7.74 6.97
CA LYS A 18 10.89 8.01 7.59
C LYS A 18 12.01 7.78 6.61
N ILE A 19 11.91 6.76 5.80
CA ILE A 19 12.94 6.47 4.83
C ILE A 19 13.03 7.61 3.81
N VAL A 20 11.90 8.11 3.37
CA VAL A 20 11.89 9.19 2.41
C VAL A 20 12.58 10.41 3.01
N ALA A 21 12.29 10.70 4.27
CA ALA A 21 12.91 11.84 4.92
C ALA A 21 14.41 11.67 5.01
N GLU A 22 14.85 10.45 5.26
CA GLU A 22 16.27 10.21 5.36
C GLU A 22 16.94 10.34 4.01
N ILE A 23 16.30 9.90 2.97
CA ILE A 23 16.85 10.01 1.66
C ILE A 23 16.97 11.47 1.27
N GLU A 24 16.00 12.26 1.67
CA GLU A 24 16.03 13.66 1.33
C GLU A 24 17.05 14.46 2.12
N SER A 25 17.54 13.89 3.20
CA SER A 25 18.45 14.64 4.04
C SER A 25 19.80 14.82 3.41
N GLU A 26 20.10 14.00 2.42
CA GLU A 26 21.37 14.15 1.77
C GLU A 26 22.58 13.87 2.61
N GLU A 27 22.42 13.31 3.75
CA GLU A 27 23.54 12.96 4.55
C GLU A 27 23.71 11.48 4.66
N VAL A 28 23.10 10.74 3.79
CA VAL A 28 23.14 9.31 3.89
C VAL A 28 24.22 8.75 2.99
N ASP A 29 24.98 7.77 3.48
CA ASP A 29 25.95 7.12 2.67
C ASP A 29 25.30 6.39 1.53
N VAL A 30 25.99 6.20 0.45
CA VAL A 30 25.44 5.50 -0.70
C VAL A 30 25.03 4.09 -0.36
N ASP A 31 25.85 3.40 0.44
CA ASP A 31 25.50 2.04 0.81
C ASP A 31 24.24 2.00 1.64
N VAL A 32 24.10 2.93 2.54
CA VAL A 32 22.92 2.97 3.39
C VAL A 32 21.72 3.36 2.54
N LEU A 33 21.92 4.25 1.59
CA LEU A 33 20.86 4.68 0.74
C LEU A 33 20.34 3.49 -0.08
N ALA A 34 21.22 2.65 -0.58
CA ALA A 34 20.80 1.51 -1.37
C ALA A 34 19.93 0.57 -0.54
N GLU A 35 20.31 0.36 0.73
CA GLU A 35 19.53 -0.51 1.57
C GLU A 35 18.16 0.12 1.87
N LYS A 36 18.12 1.41 2.05
CA LYS A 36 16.87 2.06 2.35
C LYS A 36 15.95 2.01 1.14
N ILE A 37 16.49 2.11 -0.04
CA ILE A 37 15.68 2.03 -1.23
C ILE A 37 15.09 0.64 -1.38
N LYS A 38 15.85 -0.40 -1.04
CA LYS A 38 15.33 -1.73 -1.12
C LYS A 38 14.17 -1.89 -0.14
N ARG A 39 14.35 -1.38 1.06
CA ARG A 39 13.30 -1.49 2.06
C ARG A 39 12.08 -0.68 1.62
N ALA A 40 12.30 0.50 1.06
CA ALA A 40 11.21 1.34 0.60
C ALA A 40 10.41 0.63 -0.50
N SER A 41 11.10 -0.05 -1.39
CA SER A 41 10.44 -0.79 -2.44
C SER A 41 9.54 -1.85 -1.87
N PHE A 42 10.04 -2.58 -0.89
CA PHE A 42 9.24 -3.61 -0.25
C PHE A 42 8.01 -2.99 0.41
N LEU A 43 8.20 -1.86 1.09
CA LEU A 43 7.09 -1.22 1.80
C LEU A 43 6.04 -0.70 0.83
N ILE A 44 6.47 -0.18 -0.30
CA ILE A 44 5.54 0.30 -1.29
C ILE A 44 4.71 -0.85 -1.84
N THR A 45 5.35 -1.97 -2.15
CA THR A 45 4.64 -3.11 -2.65
C THR A 45 3.67 -3.64 -1.61
N PHE A 46 4.12 -3.67 -0.35
CA PHE A 46 3.26 -4.14 0.72
C PHE A 46 2.03 -3.24 0.86
N CYS A 47 2.22 -1.93 0.83
CA CYS A 47 1.11 -1.01 0.99
C CYS A 47 0.15 -1.12 -0.19
N LYS A 48 0.67 -1.26 -1.39
CA LYS A 48 -0.19 -1.39 -2.53
C LYS A 48 -1.02 -2.66 -2.45
N GLY A 49 -0.43 -3.73 -1.97
CA GLY A 49 -1.15 -4.98 -1.81
C GLY A 49 -2.30 -4.83 -0.81
N LYS A 50 -2.03 -4.13 0.29
CA LYS A 50 -3.05 -3.95 1.29
C LYS A 50 -4.19 -3.09 0.77
N LEU A 51 -3.87 -2.07 0.00
CA LEU A 51 -4.89 -1.23 -0.55
C LEU A 51 -5.72 -1.98 -1.57
N ARG A 52 -5.08 -2.81 -2.38
CA ARG A 52 -5.81 -3.56 -3.37
C ARG A 52 -6.75 -4.55 -2.68
N THR A 53 -6.30 -5.21 -1.62
CA THR A 53 -7.16 -6.13 -0.89
C THR A 53 -8.35 -5.39 -0.31
N ALA A 54 -8.13 -4.20 0.24
CA ALA A 54 -9.22 -3.45 0.83
C ALA A 54 -10.21 -3.02 -0.24
N GLU A 55 -9.72 -2.64 -1.41
CA GLU A 55 -10.59 -2.27 -2.49
C GLU A 55 -11.44 -3.44 -2.95
N ASP A 56 -10.84 -4.62 -3.01
CA ASP A 56 -11.57 -5.79 -3.42
C ASP A 56 -12.65 -6.13 -2.42
N GLU A 57 -12.36 -5.99 -1.13
CA GLU A 57 -13.35 -6.27 -0.12
C GLU A 57 -14.51 -5.27 -0.20
N VAL A 58 -14.21 -4.03 -0.45
CA VAL A 58 -15.25 -3.04 -0.57
C VAL A 58 -16.11 -3.34 -1.78
N LYS A 59 -15.50 -3.74 -2.88
CA LYS A 59 -16.26 -4.08 -4.05
C LYS A 59 -17.18 -5.25 -3.80
N LYS A 60 -16.73 -6.24 -3.05
CA LYS A 60 -17.57 -7.36 -2.76
C LYS A 60 -18.77 -6.94 -1.94
N VAL A 61 -18.57 -6.09 -0.98
CA VAL A 61 -19.66 -5.66 -0.13
C VAL A 61 -20.66 -4.84 -0.94
N LEU A 62 -20.18 -3.93 -1.75
CA LEU A 62 -21.07 -3.13 -2.54
C LEU A 62 -21.81 -3.97 -3.56
N SER A 63 -21.17 -4.92 -4.15
CA SER A 63 -21.81 -5.77 -5.10
C SER A 63 -22.88 -6.55 -4.45
N GLY A 64 -22.64 -7.06 -3.26
CA GLY A 64 -23.64 -7.81 -2.56
C GLY A 64 -24.83 -6.96 -2.18
N MET A 65 -24.61 -5.72 -1.88
CA MET A 65 -25.70 -4.91 -1.51
C MET A 65 -26.49 -4.46 -2.68
N GLU A 66 -25.84 -4.17 -3.74
CA GLU A 66 -26.58 -3.71 -4.86
C GLU A 66 -27.05 -4.72 -5.75
N GLU A 67 -26.65 -5.79 -5.75
CA GLU A 67 -27.12 -6.75 -6.58
C GLU A 67 -27.19 -6.45 -7.92
N GLY A 68 -26.66 -6.56 -8.57
CA GLY A 68 -26.80 -6.34 -9.85
C GLY A 68 -26.33 -5.44 -10.72
N PRO A 69 -27.09 -4.93 -11.41
CA PRO A 69 -26.70 -4.11 -12.47
C PRO A 69 -25.64 -3.14 -12.11
N ALA A 70 -25.63 -2.74 -11.01
CA ALA A 70 -24.74 -1.76 -10.70
C ALA A 70 -23.38 -2.11 -10.96
N ASP A 71 -23.09 -3.28 -10.90
CA ASP A 71 -21.85 -3.59 -11.06
C ASP A 71 -21.31 -3.31 -12.30
N GLU A 72 -21.96 -3.28 -13.25
CA GLU A 72 -21.43 -3.05 -14.46
C GLU A 72 -20.96 -1.73 -14.53
N THR A 73 -21.56 -0.87 -14.01
CA THR A 73 -21.21 0.44 -14.19
C THR A 73 -19.92 0.64 -13.63
N SER A 74 -19.68 0.09 -12.63
CA SER A 74 -18.50 0.40 -12.03
C SER A 74 -17.44 0.03 -12.87
N ALA A 75 -17.67 -0.80 -13.59
CA ALA A 75 -16.69 -1.17 -14.39
C ALA A 75 -16.05 -0.12 -15.04
N GLU A 76 -16.57 0.52 -15.29
CA GLU A 76 -15.97 1.35 -15.95
C GLU A 76 -15.29 2.18 -15.38
N GLU A 77 -15.48 2.52 -14.93
CA GLU A 77 -14.81 3.36 -14.46
C GLU A 77 -13.71 3.11 -14.13
N GLY A 78 -13.64 2.48 -14.27
CA GLY A 78 -12.68 2.25 -14.00
C GLY A 78 -11.79 2.65 -14.32
N ASN A 79 -11.91 2.91 -14.67
CA ASN A 79 -11.15 3.11 -14.86
C ASN A 79 -10.43 3.74 -14.66
N GLY A 80 -10.58 4.03 -14.74
CA GLY A 80 -9.97 4.55 -14.71
C GLY A 80 -9.15 5.04 -14.25
N TYR A 81 -8.96 5.42 -14.14
CA TYR A 81 -8.04 5.86 -13.83
C TYR A 81 -7.42 5.54 -13.80
#